data_857ebb756eaadb2748c47fea0e4afbb4
#
_entry.id   857ebb756eaadb2748c47fea0e4afbb4
#
_cell.length_a   1.000
_cell.length_b   1.000
_cell.length_c   1.000
_cell.angle_alpha   90.00
_cell.angle_beta   90.00
_cell.angle_gamma   90.00
#
_symmetry.space_group_name_H-M   'P 1'
#
loop_
_entity.id
_entity.type
_entity.pdbx_description
1 polymer ?
#
loop_
_entity_poly.entity_id
_entity_poly.type
_entity_poly.pdbx_seq_one_letter_code
_entity_poly.pdbx_strand_id
1 'polypeptide(L)' 'MPKIKLPAVGAPRKLARAGYLLYGAQHIEQLARLLDVDRKTVFRWRSGLTPVPDYVWDPLKVALSKRVNDIGKFLGE' A
#
# COMPACT_ATOMS: atom_id res chain seq x y z
N MET A 1 0.98 21.84 11.55
CA MET A 1 0.73 20.44 11.66
C MET A 1 1.13 19.73 10.38
N PRO A 2 2.10 18.88 10.46
CA PRO A 2 2.49 18.14 9.29
C PRO A 2 1.36 17.23 8.91
N LYS A 3 0.75 17.56 7.85
CA LYS A 3 -0.28 16.69 7.34
C LYS A 3 0.36 15.63 6.51
N ILE A 4 0.21 14.42 6.93
CA ILE A 4 0.35 13.37 5.96
C ILE A 4 -0.76 13.61 4.98
N LYS A 5 -0.40 14.18 3.85
CA LYS A 5 -1.38 14.38 2.81
C LYS A 5 -1.68 13.05 2.16
N LEU A 6 -2.65 12.37 2.70
CA LEU A 6 -3.25 11.30 1.93
C LEU A 6 -4.03 11.96 0.80
N PRO A 7 -3.94 11.40 -0.40
CA PRO A 7 -4.81 11.84 -1.48
C PRO A 7 -6.26 11.79 -1.01
N ALA A 8 -7.05 12.75 -1.42
CA ALA A 8 -8.40 12.90 -0.91
C ALA A 8 -9.30 11.71 -1.25
N VAL A 9 -9.20 11.21 -2.48
CA VAL A 9 -10.07 10.14 -2.96
C VAL A 9 -9.36 9.29 -4.02
N GLY A 10 -9.94 8.15 -4.35
CA GLY A 10 -9.56 7.36 -5.51
C GLY A 10 -8.42 6.39 -5.26
N ALA A 11 -7.81 5.94 -6.35
CA ALA A 11 -6.77 4.92 -6.32
C ALA A 11 -5.52 5.33 -5.52
N PRO A 12 -5.03 6.59 -5.61
CA PRO A 12 -3.88 6.98 -4.78
C PRO A 12 -4.14 6.83 -3.29
N ARG A 13 -5.34 7.19 -2.83
CA ARG A 13 -5.69 7.04 -1.42
C ARG A 13 -5.80 5.57 -1.02
N LYS A 14 -6.40 4.76 -1.88
CA LYS A 14 -6.52 3.32 -1.64
C LYS A 14 -5.15 2.68 -1.53
N LEU A 15 -4.24 3.05 -2.42
CA LEU A 15 -2.87 2.54 -2.40
C LEU A 15 -2.15 2.93 -1.11
N ALA A 16 -2.26 4.20 -0.71
CA ALA A 16 -1.64 4.68 0.51
C ALA A 16 -2.17 3.96 1.74
N ARG A 17 -3.48 3.75 1.81
CA ARG A 17 -4.08 3.04 2.93
C ARG A 17 -3.62 1.60 3.01
N ALA A 18 -3.59 0.91 1.87
CA ALA A 18 -3.10 -0.47 1.84
C ALA A 18 -1.64 -0.54 2.28
N GLY A 19 -0.83 0.39 1.80
CA GLY A 19 0.57 0.45 2.19
C GLY A 19 0.75 0.66 3.68
N TYR A 20 0.00 1.57 4.27
CA TYR A 20 0.06 1.82 5.71
C TYR A 20 -0.37 0.60 6.51
N LEU A 21 -1.43 -0.06 6.09
CA LEU A 21 -1.91 -1.25 6.79
C LEU A 21 -0.89 -2.39 6.74
N LEU A 22 -0.14 -2.50 5.65
CA LEU A 22 0.84 -3.56 5.50
C LEU A 22 2.17 -3.22 6.16
N TYR A 23 2.67 -2.00 5.96
CA TYR A 23 4.06 -1.68 6.23
C TYR A 23 4.28 -0.40 7.03
N GLY A 24 3.22 0.32 7.37
CA GLY A 24 3.36 1.55 8.14
C GLY A 24 4.01 2.67 7.36
N ALA A 25 4.83 3.46 8.05
CA ALA A 25 5.41 4.68 7.47
C ALA A 25 6.38 4.41 6.31
N GLN A 26 6.98 3.23 6.25
CA GLN A 26 7.94 2.89 5.20
C GLN A 26 7.31 2.11 4.06
N HIS A 27 6.03 2.32 3.84
CA HIS A 27 5.28 1.53 2.87
C HIS A 27 5.72 1.73 1.43
N ILE A 28 6.26 2.90 1.07
CA ILE A 28 6.64 3.16 -0.33
C ILE A 28 7.72 2.17 -0.78
N GLU A 29 8.76 2.00 0.02
CA GLU A 29 9.84 1.09 -0.31
C GLU A 29 9.38 -0.37 -0.33
N GLN A 30 8.58 -0.74 0.66
CA GLN A 30 8.09 -2.11 0.75
C GLN A 30 7.09 -2.43 -0.36
N LEU A 31 6.24 -1.48 -0.72
CA LEU A 31 5.33 -1.66 -1.85
C LEU A 31 6.10 -1.80 -3.16
N ALA A 32 7.18 -1.04 -3.33
CA ALA A 32 8.02 -1.16 -4.52
C ALA A 32 8.58 -2.57 -4.65
N ARG A 33 9.01 -3.17 -3.55
CA ARG A 33 9.51 -4.54 -3.55
C ARG A 33 8.41 -5.54 -3.84
N LEU A 34 7.27 -5.36 -3.20
CA LEU A 34 6.13 -6.27 -3.41
C LEU A 34 5.68 -6.27 -4.86
N LEU A 35 5.63 -5.09 -5.48
CA LEU A 35 5.11 -4.92 -6.84
C LEU A 35 6.21 -5.00 -7.91
N ASP A 36 7.46 -5.16 -7.48
CA ASP A 36 8.62 -5.24 -8.38
C ASP A 36 8.75 -4.02 -9.29
N VAL A 37 8.69 -2.85 -8.68
CA VAL A 37 8.83 -1.56 -9.37
C VAL A 37 9.74 -0.65 -8.56
N ASP A 38 10.14 0.48 -9.16
CA ASP A 38 10.94 1.48 -8.48
C ASP A 38 10.15 2.23 -7.42
N ARG A 39 10.86 2.69 -6.38
CA ARG A 39 10.27 3.58 -5.37
C ARG A 39 9.60 4.79 -5.99
N LYS A 40 10.24 5.37 -7.00
CA LYS A 40 9.71 6.55 -7.68
C LYS A 40 8.36 6.27 -8.32
N THR A 41 8.20 5.07 -8.85
CA THR A 41 6.94 4.65 -9.46
C THR A 41 5.83 4.60 -8.43
N VAL A 42 6.09 3.97 -7.27
CA VAL A 42 5.10 3.93 -6.19
C VAL A 42 4.78 5.33 -5.70
N PHE A 43 5.79 6.18 -5.55
CA PHE A 43 5.59 7.55 -5.10
C PHE A 43 4.68 8.32 -6.06
N ARG A 44 4.90 8.16 -7.37
CA ARG A 44 4.07 8.82 -8.38
C ARG A 44 2.62 8.34 -8.32
N TRP A 45 2.42 7.06 -8.15
CA TRP A 45 1.07 6.51 -8.00
C TRP A 45 0.39 7.06 -6.75
N ARG A 46 1.12 7.06 -5.65
CA ARG A 46 0.58 7.51 -4.36
C ARG A 46 0.27 9.00 -4.35
N SER A 47 1.06 9.80 -5.07
CA SER A 47 0.82 11.25 -5.13
C SER A 47 -0.18 11.64 -6.20
N GLY A 48 -0.63 10.71 -7.03
CA GLY A 48 -1.58 11.02 -8.09
C GLY A 48 -0.95 11.58 -9.35
N LEU A 49 0.39 11.58 -9.44
CA LEU A 49 1.09 12.08 -10.62
C LEU A 49 0.89 11.18 -11.83
N THR A 50 0.77 9.87 -11.59
CA THR A 50 0.47 8.91 -12.65
C THR A 50 -0.64 7.98 -12.16
N PRO A 51 -1.48 7.47 -13.07
CA PRO A 51 -2.55 6.55 -12.68
C PRO A 51 -2.01 5.25 -12.08
N VAL A 52 -2.71 4.72 -11.10
CA VAL A 52 -2.37 3.43 -10.51
C VAL A 52 -2.89 2.32 -11.42
N PRO A 53 -2.01 1.45 -11.94
CA PRO A 53 -2.48 0.35 -12.80
C PRO A 53 -3.31 -0.66 -12.03
N ASP A 54 -4.21 -1.32 -12.73
CA ASP A 54 -5.09 -2.29 -12.09
C ASP A 54 -4.33 -3.50 -11.53
N TYR A 55 -3.20 -3.85 -12.12
CA TYR A 55 -2.46 -5.04 -11.69
C TYR A 55 -1.91 -4.95 -10.26
N VAL A 56 -1.85 -3.74 -9.68
CA VAL A 56 -1.31 -3.60 -8.32
C VAL A 56 -2.27 -4.15 -7.26
N TRP A 57 -3.56 -4.20 -7.54
CA TRP A 57 -4.54 -4.54 -6.52
C TRP A 57 -4.51 -6.01 -6.10
N ASP A 58 -4.27 -6.92 -7.03
CA ASP A 58 -4.23 -8.35 -6.70
C ASP A 58 -3.11 -8.70 -5.73
N PRO A 59 -1.85 -8.31 -5.99
CA PRO A 59 -0.79 -8.55 -5.01
C PRO A 59 -1.06 -7.91 -3.67
N LEU A 60 -1.67 -6.71 -3.66
CA LEU A 60 -2.00 -6.03 -2.41
C LEU A 60 -3.06 -6.80 -1.63
N LYS A 61 -4.09 -7.28 -2.31
CA LYS A 61 -5.15 -8.07 -1.65
C LYS A 61 -4.58 -9.36 -1.07
N VAL A 62 -3.70 -10.02 -1.80
CA VAL A 62 -3.05 -11.23 -1.31
C VAL A 62 -2.24 -10.94 -0.07
N ALA A 63 -1.43 -9.88 -0.09
CA ALA A 63 -0.60 -9.51 1.05
C ALA A 63 -1.44 -9.13 2.26
N LEU A 64 -2.52 -8.38 2.04
CA LEU A 64 -3.43 -7.99 3.12
C LEU A 64 -4.16 -9.21 3.71
N SER A 65 -4.62 -10.12 2.86
CA SER A 65 -5.29 -11.33 3.31
C SER A 65 -4.38 -12.19 4.16
N LYS A 66 -3.13 -12.31 3.74
CA LYS A 66 -2.13 -13.05 4.50
C LYS A 66 -1.90 -12.40 5.86
N ARG A 67 -1.84 -11.08 5.90
CA ARG A 67 -1.64 -10.35 7.14
C ARG A 67 -2.81 -10.56 8.10
N VAL A 68 -4.03 -10.51 7.60
CA VAL A 68 -5.22 -10.77 8.40
C VAL A 68 -5.16 -12.19 8.99
N ASN A 69 -4.79 -13.15 8.17
CA ASN A 69 -4.69 -14.54 8.61
C ASN A 69 -3.64 -14.71 9.71
N ASP A 70 -2.47 -14.11 9.52
CA ASP A 70 -1.39 -14.17 10.51
C ASP A 70 -1.79 -13.51 11.83
N ILE A 71 -2.45 -12.37 11.75
CA ILE A 71 -2.95 -11.67 12.94
C ILE A 71 -3.97 -12.53 13.65
N GLY A 72 -4.89 -13.14 12.90
CA GLY A 72 -5.91 -14.03 13.47
C GLY A 72 -5.29 -15.20 14.20
N LYS A 73 -4.26 -15.80 13.64
CA LYS A 73 -3.54 -16.89 14.30
C LYS A 73 -2.90 -16.44 15.60
N PHE A 74 -2.25 -15.29 15.57
CA PHE A 74 -1.63 -14.75 16.78
C PHE A 74 -2.67 -14.51 17.89
N LEU A 75 -3.80 -13.91 17.52
CA LEU A 75 -4.85 -13.63 18.49
C LEU A 75 -5.50 -14.89 19.04
N GLY A 76 -5.42 -15.99 18.32
CA GLY A 76 -5.97 -17.27 18.77
C GLY A 76 -5.02 -18.09 19.63
N GLU A 77 -3.80 -17.61 19.82
CA GLU A 77 -2.83 -18.36 20.67
C GLU A 77 -3.14 -18.25 22.15
#